data_b146d6312f3f54ae14ae630ec1e69fc1
#
_entry.id   b146d6312f3f54ae14ae630ec1e69fc1
#
_cell.length_a   1.000
_cell.length_b   1.000
_cell.length_c   1.000
_cell.angle_alpha   90.00
_cell.angle_beta   90.00
_cell.angle_gamma   90.00
#
_symmetry.space_group_name_H-M   'P 1'
#
loop_
_entity.id
_entity.type
_entity.pdbx_description
1 polymer ?
#
loop_
_entity_poly.entity_id
_entity_poly.type
_entity_poly.pdbx_seq_one_letter_code
_entity_poly.pdbx_strand_id
1 'polypeptide(L)'
;MAASAIVTTAQSQDLGLPLGSKPAGVTVHTLDGKAVDLSQFIGKTPVLIEFWATWCGNCRELMPTLTAAQKKFGKRVKFVVLAVAINQSPERVRKYVASHPEHEILFDTDGKAAAEFDAPATSYVVILDKTGRVVYTGLGGKQNLDAALTKAL
;
A
#
# COMPACT_ATOMS: atom_id res chain seq x y z
N MET A 1 -37.14 34.42 9.60
CA MET A 1 -35.80 34.37 8.92
C MET A 1 -35.20 33.00 9.20
N ALA A 2 -35.20 32.13 8.20
CA ALA A 2 -34.62 30.80 8.35
C ALA A 2 -33.16 30.85 7.89
N ALA A 3 -32.21 30.56 8.79
CA ALA A 3 -30.82 30.47 8.49
C ALA A 3 -30.54 29.07 7.92
N SER A 4 -30.26 28.97 6.60
CA SER A 4 -29.78 27.77 5.97
C SER A 4 -28.33 27.48 6.39
N ALA A 5 -28.14 26.46 7.19
CA ALA A 5 -26.82 25.96 7.50
C ALA A 5 -26.24 25.28 6.25
N ILE A 6 -25.19 25.85 5.68
CA ILE A 6 -24.42 25.25 4.62
C ILE A 6 -23.56 24.17 5.27
N VAL A 7 -23.95 22.90 5.10
CA VAL A 7 -23.10 21.77 5.46
C VAL A 7 -22.02 21.66 4.40
N THR A 8 -20.85 22.19 4.70
CA THR A 8 -19.64 21.96 3.87
C THR A 8 -19.18 20.52 4.12
N THR A 9 -19.55 19.62 3.22
CA THR A 9 -18.91 18.30 3.16
C THR A 9 -17.47 18.52 2.77
N ALA A 10 -16.55 18.33 3.71
CA ALA A 10 -15.13 18.23 3.38
C ALA A 10 -14.97 17.07 2.40
N GLN A 11 -14.73 17.38 1.13
CA GLN A 11 -14.27 16.40 0.15
C GLN A 11 -12.89 15.97 0.61
N SER A 12 -12.78 14.75 1.14
CA SER A 12 -11.49 14.07 1.19
C SER A 12 -10.99 14.03 -0.24
N GLN A 13 -9.86 14.65 -0.51
CA GLN A 13 -9.22 14.50 -1.81
C GLN A 13 -8.94 13.01 -1.97
N ASP A 14 -9.65 12.37 -2.90
CA ASP A 14 -9.46 10.97 -3.25
C ASP A 14 -8.11 10.84 -3.95
N LEU A 15 -7.06 10.63 -3.17
CA LEU A 15 -5.74 10.33 -3.67
C LEU A 15 -5.67 8.82 -3.95
N GLY A 16 -5.39 8.47 -5.20
CA GLY A 16 -5.33 7.08 -5.61
C GLY A 16 -6.70 6.47 -5.91
N LEU A 17 -6.84 5.18 -5.67
CA LEU A 17 -8.08 4.46 -5.97
C LEU A 17 -9.25 4.92 -5.10
N PRO A 18 -10.45 5.08 -5.69
CA PRO A 18 -11.65 5.37 -4.93
C PRO A 18 -12.00 4.26 -3.95
N LEU A 19 -12.51 4.62 -2.77
CA LEU A 19 -13.05 3.64 -1.82
C LEU A 19 -14.16 2.82 -2.46
N GLY A 20 -14.19 1.52 -2.20
CA GLY A 20 -15.15 0.57 -2.75
C GLY A 20 -14.80 0.04 -4.15
N SER A 21 -13.81 0.61 -4.85
CA SER A 21 -13.33 0.06 -6.12
C SER A 21 -12.65 -1.30 -5.94
N LYS A 22 -12.60 -2.09 -7.01
CA LYS A 22 -11.95 -3.40 -7.03
C LYS A 22 -10.83 -3.40 -8.07
N PRO A 23 -9.58 -3.13 -7.67
CA PRO A 23 -8.45 -3.25 -8.59
C PRO A 23 -8.25 -4.70 -9.03
N ALA A 24 -7.76 -4.89 -10.24
CA ALA A 24 -7.36 -6.19 -10.73
C ALA A 24 -6.04 -6.63 -10.07
N GLY A 25 -5.77 -7.93 -10.09
CA GLY A 25 -4.45 -8.45 -9.78
C GLY A 25 -3.45 -8.10 -10.88
N VAL A 26 -2.23 -7.78 -10.50
CA VAL A 26 -1.12 -7.54 -11.43
C VAL A 26 0.06 -8.40 -11.06
N THR A 27 0.89 -8.71 -12.04
CA THR A 27 2.16 -9.41 -11.81
C THR A 27 3.24 -8.40 -11.43
N VAL A 28 3.87 -8.65 -10.30
CA VAL A 28 5.06 -7.97 -9.82
C VAL A 28 6.19 -9.00 -9.70
N HIS A 29 7.36 -8.63 -9.21
CA HIS A 29 8.50 -9.55 -9.15
C HIS A 29 9.13 -9.56 -7.75
N THR A 30 9.70 -10.70 -7.39
CA THR A 30 10.67 -10.76 -6.29
C THR A 30 11.95 -10.01 -6.71
N LEU A 31 12.83 -9.70 -5.75
CA LEU A 31 14.07 -8.99 -6.05
C LEU A 31 15.06 -9.81 -6.92
N ASP A 32 14.88 -11.11 -7.01
CA ASP A 32 15.62 -12.00 -7.89
C ASP A 32 14.91 -12.30 -9.22
N GLY A 33 13.81 -11.59 -9.50
CA GLY A 33 13.12 -11.59 -10.79
C GLY A 33 12.03 -12.63 -10.97
N LYS A 34 11.66 -13.38 -9.92
CA LYS A 34 10.56 -14.34 -9.98
C LYS A 34 9.21 -13.61 -10.00
N ALA A 35 8.33 -13.99 -10.93
CA ALA A 35 6.98 -13.42 -11.03
C ALA A 35 6.10 -13.78 -9.83
N VAL A 36 5.36 -12.80 -9.34
CA VAL A 36 4.36 -12.92 -8.27
C VAL A 36 3.08 -12.25 -8.73
N ASP A 37 2.02 -13.03 -8.87
CA ASP A 37 0.70 -12.51 -9.23
C ASP A 37 -0.07 -12.11 -7.97
N LEU A 38 -0.39 -10.82 -7.82
CA LEU A 38 -1.12 -10.30 -6.66
C LEU A 38 -2.56 -10.80 -6.61
N SER A 39 -3.13 -11.30 -7.71
CA SER A 39 -4.47 -11.90 -7.72
C SER A 39 -4.59 -13.13 -6.82
N GLN A 40 -3.46 -13.76 -6.47
CA GLN A 40 -3.45 -14.86 -5.52
C GLN A 40 -3.87 -14.46 -4.09
N PHE A 41 -3.81 -13.16 -3.76
CA PHE A 41 -4.20 -12.61 -2.46
C PHE A 41 -5.48 -11.80 -2.53
N ILE A 42 -5.63 -10.95 -3.57
CA ILE A 42 -6.74 -10.01 -3.74
C ILE A 42 -8.06 -10.80 -3.92
N GLY A 43 -9.07 -10.44 -3.11
CA GLY A 43 -10.36 -11.11 -3.12
C GLY A 43 -10.40 -12.43 -2.33
N LYS A 44 -9.34 -12.79 -1.61
CA LYS A 44 -9.25 -14.00 -0.78
C LYS A 44 -8.93 -13.70 0.67
N THR A 45 -8.08 -12.72 0.90
CA THR A 45 -7.70 -12.24 2.23
C THR A 45 -7.61 -10.71 2.18
N PRO A 46 -7.74 -10.00 3.29
CA PRO A 46 -7.41 -8.58 3.33
C PRO A 46 -5.93 -8.37 2.95
N VAL A 47 -5.66 -7.31 2.18
CA VAL A 47 -4.31 -6.99 1.69
C VAL A 47 -3.98 -5.54 1.99
N LEU A 48 -2.79 -5.29 2.53
CA LEU A 48 -2.20 -3.96 2.60
C LEU A 48 -1.05 -3.90 1.60
N ILE A 49 -1.05 -2.91 0.73
CA ILE A 49 0.06 -2.62 -0.20
C ILE A 49 0.60 -1.23 0.12
N GLU A 50 1.91 -1.12 0.34
CA GLU A 50 2.63 0.15 0.40
C GLU A 50 3.51 0.30 -0.84
N PHE A 51 3.37 1.39 -1.57
CA PHE A 51 4.27 1.78 -2.65
C PHE A 51 5.48 2.50 -2.07
N TRP A 52 6.67 1.94 -2.27
CA TRP A 52 7.86 2.22 -1.48
C TRP A 52 9.10 2.48 -2.36
N ALA A 53 10.07 3.23 -1.82
CA ALA A 53 11.40 3.36 -2.40
C ALA A 53 12.47 3.56 -1.33
N THR A 54 13.71 3.18 -1.66
CA THR A 54 14.89 3.37 -0.77
C THR A 54 15.16 4.84 -0.45
N TRP A 55 14.80 5.74 -1.34
CA TRP A 55 15.00 7.19 -1.22
C TRP A 55 13.80 7.92 -0.59
N CYS A 56 12.73 7.22 -0.24
CA CYS A 56 11.47 7.80 0.24
C CYS A 56 11.53 8.13 1.74
N GLY A 57 11.61 9.41 2.10
CA GLY A 57 11.62 9.87 3.48
C GLY A 57 10.33 9.55 4.26
N ASN A 58 9.18 9.75 3.63
CA ASN A 58 7.87 9.41 4.22
C ASN A 58 7.72 7.90 4.46
N CYS A 59 8.29 7.06 3.60
CA CYS A 59 8.29 5.62 3.80
C CYS A 59 9.11 5.22 5.05
N ARG A 60 10.26 5.87 5.27
CA ARG A 60 11.04 5.66 6.50
C ARG A 60 10.29 6.09 7.76
N GLU A 61 9.57 7.20 7.68
CA GLU A 61 8.71 7.66 8.80
C GLU A 61 7.56 6.69 9.09
N LEU A 62 6.97 6.10 8.04
CA LEU A 62 5.85 5.15 8.14
C LEU A 62 6.29 3.75 8.63
N MET A 63 7.53 3.36 8.40
CA MET A 63 8.03 2.00 8.62
C MET A 63 7.78 1.45 10.04
N PRO A 64 8.00 2.20 11.14
CA PRO A 64 7.68 1.70 12.48
C PRO A 64 6.20 1.36 12.67
N THR A 65 5.31 2.20 12.11
CA THR A 65 3.85 1.96 12.15
C THR A 65 3.47 0.73 11.32
N LEU A 66 4.07 0.57 10.14
CA LEU A 66 3.87 -0.60 9.28
C LEU A 66 4.33 -1.89 9.96
N THR A 67 5.51 -1.86 10.58
CA THR A 67 6.06 -3.00 11.32
C THR A 67 5.17 -3.40 12.50
N ALA A 68 4.68 -2.44 13.27
CA ALA A 68 3.75 -2.69 14.37
C ALA A 68 2.43 -3.28 13.87
N ALA A 69 1.88 -2.74 12.78
CA ALA A 69 0.67 -3.27 12.14
C ALA A 69 0.86 -4.70 11.64
N GLN A 70 2.00 -5.01 11.02
CA GLN A 70 2.31 -6.35 10.55
C GLN A 70 2.42 -7.37 11.70
N LYS A 71 3.03 -7.00 12.82
CA LYS A 71 3.06 -7.86 14.01
C LYS A 71 1.66 -8.16 14.55
N LYS A 72 0.77 -7.17 14.55
CA LYS A 72 -0.59 -7.29 15.08
C LYS A 72 -1.53 -8.04 14.13
N PHE A 73 -1.48 -7.73 12.83
CA PHE A 73 -2.46 -8.18 11.84
C PHE A 73 -1.95 -9.23 10.86
N GLY A 74 -0.65 -9.50 10.81
CA GLY A 74 -0.01 -10.30 9.75
C GLY A 74 -0.48 -11.75 9.62
N LYS A 75 -1.18 -12.29 10.62
CA LYS A 75 -1.84 -13.61 10.51
C LYS A 75 -3.17 -13.55 9.76
N ARG A 76 -3.77 -12.39 9.61
CA ARG A 76 -5.10 -12.16 9.02
C ARG A 76 -5.09 -11.26 7.81
N VAL A 77 -4.00 -10.54 7.59
CA VAL A 77 -3.81 -9.59 6.49
C VAL A 77 -2.52 -9.90 5.77
N LYS A 78 -2.55 -9.96 4.45
CA LYS A 78 -1.32 -10.02 3.64
C LYS A 78 -0.72 -8.63 3.52
N PHE A 79 0.52 -8.47 3.96
CA PHE A 79 1.29 -7.24 3.79
C PHE A 79 2.19 -7.37 2.56
N VAL A 80 2.18 -6.36 1.72
CA VAL A 80 3.03 -6.23 0.53
C VAL A 80 3.70 -4.86 0.56
N VAL A 81 5.02 -4.84 0.69
CA VAL A 81 5.82 -3.63 0.43
C VAL A 81 6.31 -3.73 -1.01
N LEU A 82 5.92 -2.78 -1.83
CA LEU A 82 6.13 -2.81 -3.27
C LEU A 82 7.06 -1.68 -3.70
N ALA A 83 8.30 -2.02 -4.01
CA ALA A 83 9.28 -1.07 -4.50
C ALA A 83 8.94 -0.62 -5.93
N VAL A 84 8.79 0.69 -6.12
CA VAL A 84 8.64 1.27 -7.47
C VAL A 84 9.99 1.30 -8.20
N ALA A 85 9.98 1.16 -9.53
CA ALA A 85 11.19 1.13 -10.36
C ALA A 85 11.75 2.54 -10.68
N ILE A 86 11.36 3.57 -9.92
CA ILE A 86 11.78 4.95 -10.14
C ILE A 86 13.05 5.24 -9.35
N ASN A 87 14.13 5.61 -10.03
CA ASN A 87 15.44 5.96 -9.44
C ASN A 87 16.00 4.89 -8.48
N GLN A 88 15.68 3.64 -8.70
CA GLN A 88 16.24 2.49 -7.99
C GLN A 88 16.14 1.22 -8.82
N SER A 89 16.94 0.23 -8.46
CA SER A 89 17.00 -1.09 -9.09
C SER A 89 16.74 -2.18 -8.06
N PRO A 90 16.38 -3.42 -8.50
CA PRO A 90 16.28 -4.56 -7.59
C PRO A 90 17.55 -4.79 -6.76
N GLU A 91 18.72 -4.55 -7.32
CA GLU A 91 20.00 -4.67 -6.60
C GLU A 91 20.12 -3.65 -5.46
N ARG A 92 19.76 -2.39 -5.73
CA ARG A 92 19.75 -1.35 -4.70
C ARG A 92 18.78 -1.68 -3.56
N VAL A 93 17.59 -2.20 -3.90
CA VAL A 93 16.61 -2.66 -2.92
C VAL A 93 17.13 -3.85 -2.12
N ARG A 94 17.79 -4.83 -2.75
CA ARG A 94 18.43 -5.96 -2.04
C ARG A 94 19.44 -5.50 -1.00
N LYS A 95 20.29 -4.53 -1.33
CA LYS A 95 21.26 -3.97 -0.38
C LYS A 95 20.57 -3.34 0.82
N TYR A 96 19.46 -2.64 0.59
CA TYR A 96 18.65 -2.06 1.67
C TYR A 96 18.03 -3.14 2.55
N VAL A 97 17.39 -4.14 1.96
CA VAL A 97 16.72 -5.25 2.68
C VAL A 97 17.69 -6.08 3.51
N ALA A 98 18.96 -6.23 3.08
CA ALA A 98 19.97 -6.94 3.84
C ALA A 98 20.21 -6.37 5.24
N SER A 99 20.01 -5.05 5.42
CA SER A 99 20.07 -4.36 6.72
C SER A 99 18.69 -4.11 7.36
N HIS A 100 17.60 -4.46 6.67
CA HIS A 100 16.21 -4.26 7.14
C HIS A 100 15.37 -5.51 6.81
N PRO A 101 15.66 -6.67 7.42
CA PRO A 101 15.07 -7.96 7.02
C PRO A 101 13.62 -8.16 7.47
N GLU A 102 13.04 -7.22 8.19
CA GLU A 102 11.69 -7.30 8.78
C GLU A 102 10.56 -7.29 7.75
N HIS A 103 10.82 -6.87 6.52
CA HIS A 103 9.81 -6.81 5.45
C HIS A 103 10.25 -7.56 4.19
N GLU A 104 9.32 -8.35 3.65
CA GLU A 104 9.42 -8.86 2.28
C GLU A 104 9.08 -7.74 1.31
N ILE A 105 10.02 -7.37 0.43
CA ILE A 105 9.82 -6.32 -0.57
C ILE A 105 9.74 -6.96 -1.95
N LEU A 106 8.64 -6.69 -2.66
CA LEU A 106 8.46 -7.01 -4.07
C LEU A 106 8.84 -5.79 -4.93
N PHE A 107 8.99 -5.98 -6.23
CA PHE A 107 9.43 -4.96 -7.17
C PHE A 107 8.43 -4.80 -8.32
N ASP A 108 7.97 -3.57 -8.56
CA ASP A 108 7.09 -3.21 -9.67
C ASP A 108 7.92 -2.84 -10.90
N THR A 109 8.42 -3.86 -11.60
CA THR A 109 9.44 -3.75 -12.66
C THR A 109 9.03 -2.81 -13.79
N ASP A 110 7.77 -2.86 -14.20
CA ASP A 110 7.24 -2.14 -15.36
C ASP A 110 6.20 -1.07 -15.00
N GLY A 111 6.02 -0.79 -13.71
CA GLY A 111 5.08 0.22 -13.20
C GLY A 111 3.60 -0.16 -13.33
N LYS A 112 3.28 -1.41 -13.65
CA LYS A 112 1.88 -1.85 -13.82
C LYS A 112 1.10 -1.83 -12.52
N ALA A 113 1.73 -2.17 -11.41
CA ALA A 113 1.07 -2.09 -10.12
C ALA A 113 0.81 -0.64 -9.72
N ALA A 114 1.79 0.26 -9.89
CA ALA A 114 1.57 1.67 -9.64
C ALA A 114 0.43 2.25 -10.49
N ALA A 115 0.30 1.83 -11.74
CA ALA A 115 -0.79 2.24 -12.63
C ALA A 115 -2.14 1.65 -12.21
N GLU A 116 -2.21 0.33 -11.93
CA GLU A 116 -3.45 -0.35 -11.54
C GLU A 116 -4.02 0.20 -10.21
N PHE A 117 -3.15 0.51 -9.27
CA PHE A 117 -3.54 1.05 -7.97
C PHE A 117 -3.59 2.58 -7.94
N ASP A 118 -3.43 3.24 -9.08
CA ASP A 118 -3.44 4.71 -9.22
C ASP A 118 -2.56 5.39 -8.15
N ALA A 119 -1.37 4.83 -7.92
CA ALA A 119 -0.46 5.27 -6.87
C ALA A 119 0.12 6.66 -7.21
N PRO A 120 -0.24 7.72 -6.46
CA PRO A 120 0.17 9.09 -6.79
C PRO A 120 1.63 9.39 -6.45
N ALA A 121 2.18 8.65 -5.48
CA ALA A 121 3.56 8.81 -5.00
C ALA A 121 3.97 7.60 -4.16
N THR A 122 5.24 7.54 -3.77
CA THR A 122 5.71 6.61 -2.73
C THR A 122 5.15 7.00 -1.35
N SER A 123 5.12 6.07 -0.40
CA SER A 123 4.37 6.13 0.87
C SER A 123 2.83 6.07 0.70
N TYR A 124 2.35 5.81 -0.51
CA TYR A 124 0.94 5.51 -0.74
C TYR A 124 0.63 4.12 -0.20
N VAL A 125 -0.38 4.05 0.67
CA VAL A 125 -0.90 2.80 1.22
C VAL A 125 -2.32 2.61 0.72
N VAL A 126 -2.60 1.41 0.20
CA VAL A 126 -3.96 0.96 -0.12
C VAL A 126 -4.26 -0.30 0.66
N ILE A 127 -5.45 -0.37 1.26
CA ILE A 127 -5.92 -1.56 1.98
C ILE A 127 -7.20 -2.05 1.31
N LEU A 128 -7.19 -3.34 0.99
CA LEU A 128 -8.32 -4.08 0.43
C LEU A 128 -8.90 -5.01 1.49
N ASP A 129 -10.21 -5.13 1.54
CA ASP A 129 -10.87 -6.15 2.34
C ASP A 129 -10.77 -7.55 1.69
N LYS A 130 -11.29 -8.56 2.36
CA LYS A 130 -11.28 -9.95 1.86
C LYS A 130 -12.02 -10.16 0.54
N THR A 131 -12.88 -9.21 0.13
CA THR A 131 -13.60 -9.25 -1.16
C THR A 131 -12.85 -8.54 -2.28
N GLY A 132 -11.70 -7.94 -1.98
CA GLY A 132 -10.87 -7.18 -2.92
C GLY A 132 -11.33 -5.73 -3.11
N ARG A 133 -12.19 -5.19 -2.23
CA ARG A 133 -12.61 -3.78 -2.27
C ARG A 133 -11.64 -2.91 -1.51
N VAL A 134 -11.35 -1.75 -2.06
CA VAL A 134 -10.58 -0.69 -1.39
C VAL A 134 -11.39 -0.16 -0.19
N VAL A 135 -10.83 -0.29 1.00
CA VAL A 135 -11.42 0.23 2.26
C VAL A 135 -10.61 1.37 2.87
N TYR A 136 -9.39 1.57 2.40
CA TYR A 136 -8.52 2.66 2.82
C TYR A 136 -7.50 3.01 1.74
N THR A 137 -7.25 4.31 1.59
CA THR A 137 -6.09 4.86 0.90
C THR A 137 -5.49 5.97 1.75
N GLY A 138 -4.17 6.07 1.77
CA GLY A 138 -3.46 7.10 2.52
C GLY A 138 -2.10 7.38 1.91
N LEU A 139 -1.56 8.56 2.19
CA LEU A 139 -0.28 9.04 1.69
C LEU A 139 0.52 9.69 2.82
N GLY A 140 1.83 9.48 2.82
CA GLY A 140 2.74 10.11 3.76
C GLY A 140 3.16 9.23 4.93
N GLY A 141 4.04 9.75 5.77
CA GLY A 141 4.66 9.01 6.87
C GLY A 141 3.78 8.85 8.10
N LYS A 142 2.70 9.64 8.21
CA LYS A 142 1.81 9.66 9.38
C LYS A 142 0.44 9.11 9.01
N GLN A 143 0.27 7.79 9.11
CA GLN A 143 -0.98 7.10 8.81
C GLN A 143 -1.41 6.24 10.00
N ASN A 144 -2.70 6.22 10.33
CA ASN A 144 -3.26 5.34 11.36
C ASN A 144 -3.63 3.99 10.74
N LEU A 145 -2.62 3.14 10.52
CA LEU A 145 -2.82 1.82 9.91
C LEU A 145 -3.61 0.87 10.81
N ASP A 146 -3.53 1.03 12.13
CA ASP A 146 -4.28 0.20 13.07
C ASP A 146 -5.80 0.37 12.88
N ALA A 147 -6.28 1.61 12.85
CA ALA A 147 -7.69 1.91 12.60
C ALA A 147 -8.12 1.50 11.18
N ALA A 148 -7.27 1.72 10.18
CA ALA A 148 -7.56 1.37 8.79
C ALA A 148 -7.68 -0.15 8.59
N LEU A 149 -6.77 -0.94 9.18
CA LEU A 149 -6.78 -2.40 9.09
C LEU A 149 -7.95 -3.03 9.86
N THR A 150 -8.36 -2.42 10.97
CA THR A 150 -9.55 -2.88 11.69
C THR A 150 -10.80 -2.83 10.82
N LYS A 151 -10.92 -1.85 9.91
CA LYS A 151 -12.05 -1.77 8.96
C LYS A 151 -11.99 -2.84 7.85
N ALA A 152 -10.81 -3.39 7.55
CA ALA A 152 -10.63 -4.40 6.50
C ALA A 152 -11.01 -5.82 6.96
N LEU A 153 -11.12 -6.03 8.25
CA LEU A 153 -11.43 -7.31 8.88
C LEU A 153 -12.93 -7.46 9.13
#